data_bd6d65a6427a736361549519065a7964
#
_entry.id   bd6d65a6427a736361549519065a7964
#
_cell.length_a   1.000
_cell.length_b   1.000
_cell.length_c   1.000
_cell.angle_alpha   90.00
_cell.angle_beta   90.00
_cell.angle_gamma   90.00
#
_symmetry.space_group_name_H-M   'P 1'
#
loop_
_entity.id
_entity.type
_entity.pdbx_description
1 polymer ?
#
loop_
_entity_poly.entity_id
_entity_poly.type
_entity_poly.pdbx_seq_one_letter_code
_entity_poly.pdbx_strand_id
1 'polypeptide(L)'
;MEIVIRPTQVSDAAAICEIYAQPKAQRETLQLPKPSVAMWTNRLENMSEGVYSFVAEVDGKVVGNIGFEQSQRPRTAHCGSFGLGVHDDFHGLGIGSKMIETVLDLADNWLQIKRIQIDVNSDNQTAIACYKKFGFEIEGEAKCASFRDGEYINTLYMARIKA
;
A
#
# COMPACT_ATOMS: atom_id res chain seq x y z
N MET A 1 3.05 -1.14 -22.91
CA MET A 1 2.64 -0.32 -21.76
C MET A 1 3.84 -0.13 -20.85
N GLU A 2 4.23 1.11 -20.65
CA GLU A 2 5.33 1.45 -19.74
C GLU A 2 4.77 1.85 -18.39
N ILE A 3 5.29 1.24 -17.31
CA ILE A 3 4.93 1.57 -15.93
C ILE A 3 6.10 2.33 -15.33
N VAL A 4 5.87 3.57 -14.92
CA VAL A 4 6.88 4.43 -14.29
C VAL A 4 6.53 4.60 -12.82
N ILE A 5 7.46 4.27 -11.93
CA ILE A 5 7.30 4.49 -10.48
C ILE A 5 8.14 5.72 -10.11
N ARG A 6 7.51 6.68 -9.49
CA ARG A 6 8.18 7.92 -9.03
C ARG A 6 7.67 8.36 -7.66
N PRO A 7 8.43 9.22 -6.97
CA PRO A 7 7.93 9.80 -5.71
C PRO A 7 6.61 10.56 -5.90
N THR A 8 5.76 10.47 -4.90
CA THR A 8 4.49 11.20 -4.87
C THR A 8 4.72 12.69 -4.68
N GLN A 9 3.96 13.51 -5.39
CA GLN A 9 3.93 14.96 -5.23
C GLN A 9 2.56 15.39 -4.71
N VAL A 10 2.48 16.55 -4.08
CA VAL A 10 1.19 17.09 -3.60
C VAL A 10 0.20 17.24 -4.76
N SER A 11 0.70 17.58 -5.96
CA SER A 11 -0.13 17.67 -7.17
C SER A 11 -0.76 16.35 -7.60
N ASP A 12 -0.34 15.22 -7.02
CA ASP A 12 -0.94 13.91 -7.31
C ASP A 12 -2.22 13.65 -6.51
N ALA A 13 -2.61 14.56 -5.61
CA ALA A 13 -3.74 14.37 -4.70
C ALA A 13 -5.04 14.00 -5.42
N ALA A 14 -5.35 14.66 -6.53
CA ALA A 14 -6.58 14.38 -7.29
C ALA A 14 -6.57 12.96 -7.88
N ALA A 15 -5.44 12.54 -8.43
CA ALA A 15 -5.30 11.21 -9.01
C ALA A 15 -5.34 10.12 -7.94
N ILE A 16 -4.70 10.34 -6.79
CA ILE A 16 -4.73 9.42 -5.65
C ILE A 16 -6.15 9.30 -5.11
N CYS A 17 -6.87 10.42 -4.98
CA CYS A 17 -8.27 10.43 -4.58
C CYS A 17 -9.11 9.57 -5.53
N GLU A 18 -8.90 9.70 -6.83
CA GLU A 18 -9.61 8.88 -7.83
C GLU A 18 -9.32 7.38 -7.65
N ILE A 19 -8.06 7.02 -7.39
CA ILE A 19 -7.67 5.62 -7.14
C ILE A 19 -8.47 5.03 -5.98
N TYR A 20 -8.46 5.69 -4.83
CA TYR A 20 -9.09 5.18 -3.61
C TYR A 20 -10.62 5.37 -3.59
N ALA A 21 -11.17 6.10 -4.55
CA ALA A 21 -12.61 6.18 -4.77
C ALA A 21 -13.15 4.98 -5.58
N GLN A 22 -12.27 4.22 -6.22
CA GLN A 22 -12.67 3.05 -7.00
C GLN A 22 -13.22 1.95 -6.09
N PRO A 23 -14.32 1.29 -6.46
CA PRO A 23 -14.96 0.28 -5.61
C PRO A 23 -14.03 -0.82 -5.11
N LYS A 24 -13.19 -1.39 -5.98
CA LYS A 24 -12.25 -2.45 -5.60
C LYS A 24 -11.13 -1.92 -4.70
N ALA A 25 -10.49 -0.83 -5.11
CA ALA A 25 -9.41 -0.24 -4.32
C ALA A 25 -9.90 0.16 -2.93
N GLN A 26 -11.10 0.72 -2.83
CA GLN A 26 -11.72 1.08 -1.56
C GLN A 26 -12.01 -0.16 -0.70
N ARG A 27 -12.56 -1.20 -1.31
CA ARG A 27 -12.91 -2.44 -0.65
C ARG A 27 -11.68 -3.17 -0.07
N GLU A 28 -10.56 -3.10 -0.77
CA GLU A 28 -9.32 -3.79 -0.41
C GLU A 28 -8.39 -2.98 0.50
N THR A 29 -8.75 -1.73 0.80
CA THR A 29 -8.03 -0.85 1.71
C THR A 29 -8.91 -0.48 2.89
N LEU A 30 -8.40 0.34 3.81
CA LEU A 30 -9.19 0.86 4.93
C LEU A 30 -9.75 2.27 4.64
N GLN A 31 -9.76 2.68 3.38
CA GLN A 31 -10.28 3.99 3.00
C GLN A 31 -11.81 4.02 3.07
N LEU A 32 -12.35 5.18 3.47
CA LEU A 32 -13.79 5.39 3.50
C LEU A 32 -14.34 5.76 2.11
N PRO A 33 -15.64 5.50 1.86
CA PRO A 33 -16.30 5.96 0.66
C PRO A 33 -16.24 7.47 0.49
N LYS A 34 -16.28 7.92 -0.76
CA LYS A 34 -16.35 9.34 -1.13
C LYS A 34 -15.19 10.17 -0.55
N PRO A 35 -13.94 9.81 -0.86
CA PRO A 35 -12.80 10.61 -0.44
C PRO A 35 -12.84 11.99 -1.11
N SER A 36 -12.19 12.98 -0.50
CA SER A 36 -12.07 14.31 -1.08
C SER A 36 -10.64 14.59 -1.51
N VAL A 37 -10.48 15.41 -2.54
CA VAL A 37 -9.16 15.89 -2.96
C VAL A 37 -8.51 16.72 -1.85
N ALA A 38 -9.29 17.53 -1.13
CA ALA A 38 -8.77 18.33 -0.03
C ALA A 38 -8.16 17.47 1.08
N MET A 39 -8.81 16.37 1.43
CA MET A 39 -8.27 15.42 2.42
C MET A 39 -6.94 14.83 1.96
N TRP A 40 -6.85 14.39 0.71
CA TRP A 40 -5.62 13.82 0.17
C TRP A 40 -4.52 14.86 0.05
N THR A 41 -4.84 16.09 -0.37
CA THR A 41 -3.89 17.19 -0.39
C THR A 41 -3.29 17.43 1.00
N ASN A 42 -4.16 17.49 2.02
CA ASN A 42 -3.71 17.67 3.40
C ASN A 42 -2.81 16.53 3.88
N ARG A 43 -3.17 15.29 3.58
CA ARG A 43 -2.34 14.12 3.93
C ARG A 43 -0.95 14.18 3.28
N LEU A 44 -0.89 14.56 2.00
CA LEU A 44 0.37 14.65 1.27
C LEU A 44 1.25 15.81 1.75
N GLU A 45 0.64 16.93 2.12
CA GLU A 45 1.36 18.07 2.69
C GLU A 45 1.91 17.81 4.09
N ASN A 46 1.29 16.90 4.84
CA ASN A 46 1.58 16.63 6.24
C ASN A 46 2.02 15.19 6.49
N MET A 47 2.71 14.57 5.54
CA MET A 47 3.25 13.23 5.74
C MET A 47 4.22 13.20 6.91
N SER A 48 4.06 12.18 7.76
CA SER A 48 4.92 11.97 8.93
C SER A 48 6.34 11.60 8.50
N GLU A 49 7.30 11.86 9.38
CA GLU A 49 8.67 11.38 9.20
C GLU A 49 8.68 9.84 9.10
N GLY A 50 9.50 9.31 8.21
CA GLY A 50 9.58 7.87 7.97
C GLY A 50 8.59 7.35 6.94
N VAL A 51 7.74 8.20 6.37
CA VAL A 51 6.82 7.82 5.30
C VAL A 51 7.44 8.12 3.94
N TYR A 52 7.44 7.10 3.08
CA TYR A 52 7.92 7.18 1.69
C TYR A 52 6.78 6.80 0.77
N SER A 53 6.33 7.74 -0.04
CA SER A 53 5.17 7.54 -0.92
C SER A 53 5.58 7.59 -2.38
N PHE A 54 5.07 6.64 -3.16
CA PHE A 54 5.31 6.54 -4.60
C PHE A 54 3.99 6.43 -5.35
N VAL A 55 4.00 6.88 -6.59
CA VAL A 55 2.91 6.66 -7.52
C VAL A 55 3.39 5.88 -8.73
N ALA A 56 2.47 5.16 -9.34
CA ALA A 56 2.70 4.46 -10.60
C ALA A 56 1.96 5.20 -11.71
N GLU A 57 2.69 5.54 -12.77
CA GLU A 57 2.12 6.14 -13.97
C GLU A 57 2.10 5.15 -15.12
N VAL A 58 1.01 5.16 -15.86
CA VAL A 58 0.87 4.46 -17.14
C VAL A 58 0.45 5.50 -18.18
N ASP A 59 1.28 5.68 -19.20
CA ASP A 59 1.04 6.66 -20.27
C ASP A 59 0.71 8.06 -19.73
N GLY A 60 1.46 8.48 -18.69
CA GLY A 60 1.32 9.80 -18.08
C GLY A 60 0.17 9.95 -17.08
N LYS A 61 -0.62 8.90 -16.86
CA LYS A 61 -1.71 8.89 -15.89
C LYS A 61 -1.28 8.17 -14.61
N VAL A 62 -1.48 8.79 -13.45
CA VAL A 62 -1.25 8.18 -12.15
C VAL A 62 -2.38 7.18 -11.87
N VAL A 63 -2.04 5.91 -11.76
CA VAL A 63 -3.01 4.80 -11.59
C VAL A 63 -2.73 3.92 -10.38
N GLY A 64 -1.65 4.16 -9.67
CA GLY A 64 -1.29 3.42 -8.46
C GLY A 64 -0.61 4.31 -7.44
N ASN A 65 -0.72 3.91 -6.18
CA ASN A 65 -0.05 4.58 -5.06
C ASN A 65 0.37 3.53 -4.04
N ILE A 66 1.57 3.68 -3.51
CA ILE A 66 2.07 2.89 -2.39
C ILE A 66 2.73 3.82 -1.37
N GLY A 67 2.41 3.62 -0.09
CA GLY A 67 3.05 4.32 1.00
C GLY A 67 3.78 3.33 1.89
N PHE A 68 5.08 3.54 2.09
CA PHE A 68 5.90 2.75 3.01
C PHE A 68 6.17 3.58 4.24
N GLU A 69 6.05 2.98 5.41
CA GLU A 69 6.33 3.64 6.69
C GLU A 69 7.36 2.85 7.48
N GLN A 70 8.48 3.50 7.81
CA GLN A 70 9.48 2.98 8.71
C GLN A 70 9.14 3.40 10.14
N SER A 71 9.18 2.46 11.07
CA SER A 71 8.97 2.78 12.48
C SER A 71 10.02 3.77 12.98
N GLN A 72 9.58 4.81 13.69
CA GLN A 72 10.44 5.87 14.22
C GLN A 72 10.91 5.60 15.65
N ARG A 73 10.48 4.49 16.24
CA ARG A 73 10.95 4.09 17.57
C ARG A 73 12.30 3.39 17.43
N PRO A 74 13.32 3.76 18.23
CA PRO A 74 14.68 3.21 18.06
C PRO A 74 14.75 1.68 18.07
N ARG A 75 13.98 1.02 18.94
CA ARG A 75 14.05 -0.44 19.06
C ARG A 75 13.27 -1.19 17.97
N THR A 76 12.48 -0.50 17.15
CA THR A 76 11.73 -1.08 16.05
C THR A 76 12.04 -0.39 14.72
N ALA A 77 13.12 0.39 14.66
CA ALA A 77 13.50 1.12 13.45
C ALA A 77 13.86 0.20 12.26
N HIS A 78 14.10 -1.07 12.52
CA HIS A 78 14.30 -2.11 11.51
C HIS A 78 12.99 -2.68 10.95
N CYS A 79 11.86 -2.16 11.40
CA CYS A 79 10.53 -2.60 10.98
C CYS A 79 9.86 -1.54 10.09
N GLY A 80 9.13 -2.01 9.10
CA GLY A 80 8.31 -1.15 8.27
C GLY A 80 7.02 -1.84 7.85
N SER A 81 6.15 -1.06 7.24
CA SER A 81 4.90 -1.55 6.67
C SER A 81 4.55 -0.74 5.43
N PHE A 82 3.65 -1.25 4.60
CA PHE A 82 3.14 -0.49 3.48
C PHE A 82 1.67 -0.77 3.23
N GLY A 83 1.02 0.17 2.55
CA GLY A 83 -0.30 0.01 1.98
C GLY A 83 -0.27 0.50 0.54
N LEU A 84 -1.06 -0.09 -0.32
CA LEU A 84 -1.11 0.28 -1.72
C LEU A 84 -2.54 0.22 -2.28
N GLY A 85 -2.75 0.95 -3.35
CA GLY A 85 -3.98 0.89 -4.14
C GLY A 85 -3.66 1.05 -5.61
N VAL A 86 -4.43 0.38 -6.46
CA VAL A 86 -4.36 0.48 -7.91
C VAL A 86 -5.76 0.77 -8.43
N HIS A 87 -5.86 1.72 -9.36
CA HIS A 87 -7.14 2.06 -10.00
C HIS A 87 -7.76 0.79 -10.59
N ASP A 88 -9.07 0.60 -10.39
CA ASP A 88 -9.77 -0.64 -10.78
C ASP A 88 -9.56 -1.03 -12.24
N ASP A 89 -9.49 -0.05 -13.16
CA ASP A 89 -9.30 -0.31 -14.58
C ASP A 89 -7.90 -0.79 -14.96
N PHE A 90 -6.97 -0.78 -14.00
CA PHE A 90 -5.57 -1.13 -14.22
C PHE A 90 -5.11 -2.35 -13.40
N HIS A 91 -6.04 -3.13 -12.86
CA HIS A 91 -5.73 -4.37 -12.16
C HIS A 91 -5.24 -5.44 -13.14
N GLY A 92 -4.41 -6.37 -12.64
CA GLY A 92 -3.91 -7.50 -13.43
C GLY A 92 -2.81 -7.14 -14.43
N LEU A 93 -2.23 -5.95 -14.35
CA LEU A 93 -1.19 -5.47 -15.27
C LEU A 93 0.21 -5.41 -14.66
N GLY A 94 0.37 -5.89 -13.43
CA GLY A 94 1.67 -5.92 -12.75
C GLY A 94 2.05 -4.60 -12.07
N ILE A 95 1.15 -3.63 -11.97
CA ILE A 95 1.42 -2.33 -11.36
C ILE A 95 1.72 -2.47 -9.87
N GLY A 96 0.88 -3.21 -9.15
CA GLY A 96 1.09 -3.48 -7.72
C GLY A 96 2.44 -4.13 -7.46
N SER A 97 2.81 -5.12 -8.25
CA SER A 97 4.10 -5.80 -8.14
C SER A 97 5.28 -4.85 -8.36
N LYS A 98 5.20 -3.97 -9.33
CA LYS A 98 6.25 -2.97 -9.57
C LYS A 98 6.41 -1.99 -8.41
N MET A 99 5.31 -1.56 -7.83
CA MET A 99 5.34 -0.70 -6.65
C MET A 99 5.95 -1.42 -5.45
N ILE A 100 5.58 -2.69 -5.23
CA ILE A 100 6.15 -3.50 -4.16
C ILE A 100 7.66 -3.67 -4.35
N GLU A 101 8.11 -4.01 -5.56
CA GLU A 101 9.53 -4.13 -5.87
C GLU A 101 10.30 -2.85 -5.52
N THR A 102 9.75 -1.68 -5.85
CA THR A 102 10.35 -0.39 -5.53
C THR A 102 10.52 -0.20 -4.03
N VAL A 103 9.48 -0.53 -3.27
CA VAL A 103 9.50 -0.41 -1.80
C VAL A 103 10.47 -1.42 -1.18
N LEU A 104 10.52 -2.65 -1.69
CA LEU A 104 11.46 -3.66 -1.18
C LEU A 104 12.90 -3.27 -1.45
N ASP A 105 13.20 -2.70 -2.61
CA ASP A 105 14.53 -2.20 -2.91
C ASP A 105 14.94 -1.09 -1.94
N LEU A 106 14.04 -0.12 -1.71
CA LEU A 106 14.28 0.96 -0.76
C LEU A 106 14.52 0.41 0.65
N ALA A 107 13.67 -0.50 1.10
CA ALA A 107 13.74 -1.08 2.44
C ALA A 107 15.01 -1.91 2.64
N ASP A 108 15.35 -2.77 1.68
CA ASP A 108 16.44 -3.73 1.78
C ASP A 108 17.81 -3.08 1.62
N ASN A 109 17.94 -2.12 0.71
CA ASN A 109 19.24 -1.61 0.27
C ASN A 109 19.55 -0.20 0.80
N TRP A 110 18.57 0.52 1.34
CA TRP A 110 18.75 1.91 1.75
C TRP A 110 18.32 2.23 3.16
N LEU A 111 17.30 1.54 3.71
CA LEU A 111 16.71 1.87 5.01
C LEU A 111 17.04 0.87 6.13
N GLN A 112 17.81 -0.16 5.86
CA GLN A 112 18.18 -1.20 6.85
C GLN A 112 16.96 -1.89 7.47
N ILE A 113 15.90 -2.08 6.70
CA ILE A 113 14.70 -2.77 7.18
C ILE A 113 14.95 -4.28 7.17
N LYS A 114 14.76 -4.91 8.31
CA LYS A 114 14.82 -6.37 8.47
C LYS A 114 13.44 -7.00 8.32
N ARG A 115 12.42 -6.33 8.85
CA ARG A 115 11.06 -6.85 8.93
C ARG A 115 10.09 -5.89 8.28
N ILE A 116 9.27 -6.39 7.35
CA ILE A 116 8.13 -5.66 6.81
C ILE A 116 6.87 -6.44 7.17
N GLN A 117 5.93 -5.78 7.84
CA GLN A 117 4.64 -6.37 8.18
C GLN A 117 3.52 -5.65 7.46
N ILE A 118 2.53 -6.38 7.03
CA ILE A 118 1.38 -5.85 6.31
C ILE A 118 0.10 -6.51 6.82
N ASP A 119 -0.99 -5.79 6.67
CA ASP A 119 -2.32 -6.28 6.98
C ASP A 119 -3.07 -6.48 5.66
N VAL A 120 -3.79 -7.59 5.54
CA VAL A 120 -4.60 -7.87 4.36
C VAL A 120 -5.93 -8.47 4.79
N ASN A 121 -7.01 -8.08 4.13
CA ASN A 121 -8.32 -8.68 4.39
C ASN A 121 -8.24 -10.18 4.06
N SER A 122 -8.78 -11.01 4.95
CA SER A 122 -8.65 -12.47 4.83
C SER A 122 -9.28 -13.04 3.54
N ASP A 123 -10.21 -12.33 2.93
CA ASP A 123 -10.86 -12.72 1.69
C ASP A 123 -10.17 -12.18 0.42
N ASN A 124 -9.11 -11.40 0.56
CA ASN A 124 -8.37 -10.86 -0.58
C ASN A 124 -7.30 -11.84 -1.07
N GLN A 125 -7.75 -12.90 -1.76
CA GLN A 125 -6.88 -13.98 -2.21
C GLN A 125 -5.83 -13.52 -3.22
N THR A 126 -6.17 -12.56 -4.07
CA THR A 126 -5.23 -12.00 -5.06
C THR A 126 -4.05 -11.32 -4.37
N ALA A 127 -4.31 -10.48 -3.37
CA ALA A 127 -3.26 -9.81 -2.62
C ALA A 127 -2.41 -10.80 -1.82
N ILE A 128 -3.05 -11.76 -1.14
CA ILE A 128 -2.34 -12.78 -0.36
C ILE A 128 -1.37 -13.56 -1.26
N ALA A 129 -1.82 -14.00 -2.43
CA ALA A 129 -0.98 -14.71 -3.39
C ALA A 129 0.19 -13.84 -3.87
N CYS A 130 -0.06 -12.56 -4.16
CA CYS A 130 0.95 -11.60 -4.56
C CYS A 130 2.02 -11.44 -3.48
N TYR A 131 1.61 -11.22 -2.24
CA TYR A 131 2.55 -11.03 -1.12
C TYR A 131 3.38 -12.28 -0.86
N LYS A 132 2.80 -13.46 -0.97
CA LYS A 132 3.55 -14.72 -0.85
C LYS A 132 4.65 -14.84 -1.89
N LYS A 133 4.43 -14.36 -3.11
CA LYS A 133 5.47 -14.34 -4.15
C LYS A 133 6.67 -13.46 -3.79
N PHE A 134 6.44 -12.43 -2.99
CA PHE A 134 7.50 -11.55 -2.49
C PHE A 134 8.12 -12.02 -1.17
N GLY A 135 7.77 -13.20 -0.70
CA GLY A 135 8.35 -13.79 0.50
C GLY A 135 7.63 -13.47 1.80
N PHE A 136 6.43 -12.91 1.73
CA PHE A 136 5.61 -12.69 2.92
C PHE A 136 4.94 -14.00 3.35
N GLU A 137 4.91 -14.21 4.66
CA GLU A 137 4.27 -15.37 5.29
C GLU A 137 3.18 -14.91 6.23
N ILE A 138 2.12 -15.71 6.38
CA ILE A 138 1.04 -15.43 7.31
C ILE A 138 1.54 -15.70 8.74
N GLU A 139 1.41 -14.70 9.61
CA GLU A 139 1.78 -14.81 11.03
C GLU A 139 0.59 -14.93 11.96
N GLY A 140 -0.58 -14.56 11.52
CA GLY A 140 -1.78 -14.63 12.33
C GLY A 140 -3.01 -14.10 11.62
N GLU A 141 -4.14 -14.30 12.27
CA GLU A 141 -5.44 -13.81 11.80
C GLU A 141 -6.18 -13.13 12.96
N ALA A 142 -6.55 -11.87 12.77
CA ALA A 142 -7.35 -11.11 13.72
C ALA A 142 -8.83 -11.19 13.30
N LYS A 143 -9.67 -11.71 14.19
CA LYS A 143 -11.10 -11.83 13.92
C LYS A 143 -11.80 -10.48 14.08
N CYS A 144 -12.73 -10.19 13.16
CA CYS A 144 -13.53 -8.96 13.18
C CYS A 144 -12.68 -7.69 13.28
N ALA A 145 -11.55 -7.66 12.60
CA ALA A 145 -10.57 -6.58 12.72
C ALA A 145 -10.86 -5.40 11.81
N SER A 146 -11.72 -5.56 10.80
CA SER A 146 -12.18 -4.46 9.95
C SER A 146 -13.66 -4.58 9.65
N PHE A 147 -14.25 -3.51 9.16
CA PHE A 147 -15.67 -3.42 8.86
C PHE A 147 -15.88 -2.84 7.47
N ARG A 148 -16.68 -3.51 6.66
CA ARG A 148 -16.89 -3.14 5.27
C ARG A 148 -18.26 -3.66 4.79
N ASP A 149 -18.99 -2.85 4.05
CA ASP A 149 -20.29 -3.23 3.49
C ASP A 149 -21.28 -3.78 4.55
N GLY A 150 -21.23 -3.24 5.77
CA GLY A 150 -22.08 -3.70 6.86
C GLY A 150 -21.67 -5.01 7.52
N GLU A 151 -20.47 -5.54 7.22
CA GLU A 151 -19.99 -6.81 7.74
C GLU A 151 -18.60 -6.69 8.36
N TYR A 152 -18.33 -7.50 9.38
CA TYR A 152 -17.00 -7.63 9.97
C TYR A 152 -16.14 -8.58 9.14
N ILE A 153 -14.90 -8.19 8.90
CA ILE A 153 -13.94 -8.95 8.10
C ILE A 153 -12.72 -9.26 8.97
N ASN A 154 -12.20 -10.47 8.83
CA ASN A 154 -10.94 -10.82 9.48
C ASN A 154 -9.76 -10.22 8.73
N THR A 155 -8.71 -9.90 9.46
CA THR A 155 -7.45 -9.40 8.91
C THR A 155 -6.37 -10.44 9.09
N LEU A 156 -5.65 -10.75 8.01
CA LEU A 156 -4.43 -11.54 8.10
C LEU A 156 -3.24 -10.61 8.33
N TYR A 157 -2.38 -10.97 9.27
CA TYR A 157 -1.09 -10.36 9.46
C TYR A 157 -0.06 -11.16 8.69
N MET A 158 0.64 -10.51 7.77
CA MET A 158 1.70 -11.11 6.98
C MET A 158 3.00 -10.35 7.20
N ALA A 159 4.11 -11.06 7.15
CA ALA A 159 5.41 -10.42 7.32
C ALA A 159 6.47 -11.08 6.43
N ARG A 160 7.44 -10.27 6.05
CA ARG A 160 8.64 -10.69 5.33
C ARG A 160 9.85 -10.33 6.17
N ILE A 161 10.68 -11.32 6.42
CA ILE A 161 11.96 -11.14 7.11
C ILE A 161 13.06 -11.23 6.06
N LYS A 162 13.86 -10.20 5.93
CA LYS A 162 14.99 -10.20 4.99
C LYS A 162 16.03 -11.23 5.43
N ALA A 163 16.38 -12.09 4.51
CA ALA A 163 17.40 -13.13 4.76
C ALA A 163 18.78 -12.57 5.03
#